data_7cd45479ab9bc830431856e6d7144c8d
#
_entry.id   7cd45479ab9bc830431856e6d7144c8d
#
_cell.length_a   1.000
_cell.length_b   1.000
_cell.length_c   1.000
_cell.angle_alpha   90.00
_cell.angle_beta   90.00
_cell.angle_gamma   90.00
#
_symmetry.space_group_name_H-M   'P 1'
#
loop_
_entity.id
_entity.type
_entity.pdbx_description
1 polymer ?
#
loop_
_entity_poly.entity_id
_entity_poly.type
_entity_poly.pdbx_seq_one_letter_code
_entity_poly.pdbx_strand_id
1 'polypeptide(L)'
;MTKYAAFLRGVNVGGVNLKMAEVAAALTEAGFTQVRTILASGNVLLESTAGVTSVRKKAEAALRDRFGYDAWVLAYDIDTVRAVVDAYPFEREVDGYHSYVTFVADKAVLDELDERLAGAGPDQKVRRGDGVIYWQVAKGGTLDSSVGKTMGKPRYKSSTTTRNLRTLDKVLR
;
A
#
# COMPACT_ATOMS: atom_id res chain seq x y z
N MET A 1 -9.68 9.93 -18.75
CA MET A 1 -8.65 9.89 -17.69
C MET A 1 -9.07 8.97 -16.57
N THR A 2 -8.14 8.19 -16.09
CA THR A 2 -8.41 7.27 -14.99
C THR A 2 -7.83 7.84 -13.69
N LYS A 3 -8.59 7.72 -12.61
CA LYS A 3 -8.15 8.09 -11.26
C LYS A 3 -7.46 6.89 -10.63
N TYR A 4 -6.25 7.10 -10.14
CA TYR A 4 -5.42 6.07 -9.51
C TYR A 4 -5.10 6.44 -8.07
N ALA A 5 -4.93 5.41 -7.26
CA ALA A 5 -4.27 5.51 -5.96
C ALA A 5 -2.86 4.93 -6.12
N ALA A 6 -1.86 5.72 -5.79
CA ALA A 6 -0.47 5.30 -5.80
C ALA A 6 0.02 5.22 -4.34
N PHE A 7 0.50 4.04 -3.96
CA PHE A 7 1.02 3.80 -2.61
C PHE A 7 2.55 3.74 -2.67
N LEU A 8 3.19 4.65 -1.95
CA LEU A 8 4.65 4.70 -1.87
C LEU A 8 5.13 3.73 -0.80
N ARG A 9 6.19 3.02 -1.10
CA ARG A 9 6.80 2.06 -0.19
C ARG A 9 8.07 2.66 0.42
N GLY A 10 8.24 2.51 1.74
CA GLY A 10 9.46 2.93 2.43
C GLY A 10 9.58 4.43 2.67
N VAL A 11 8.48 5.17 2.64
CA VAL A 11 8.46 6.62 2.89
C VAL A 11 8.24 6.88 4.37
N ASN A 12 9.03 7.83 4.91
CA ASN A 12 8.99 8.25 6.32
C ASN A 12 9.24 7.12 7.31
N VAL A 13 10.01 6.12 6.88
CA VAL A 13 10.52 5.03 7.71
C VAL A 13 12.01 4.82 7.38
N GLY A 14 12.78 4.31 8.32
CA GLY A 14 14.19 3.96 8.08
C GLY A 14 15.08 5.10 7.60
N GLY A 15 14.78 6.34 7.96
CA GLY A 15 15.59 7.50 7.60
C GLY A 15 15.22 8.16 6.27
N VAL A 16 14.26 7.62 5.54
CA VAL A 16 13.75 8.25 4.30
C VAL A 16 12.60 9.16 4.67
N ASN A 17 12.86 10.47 4.69
CA ASN A 17 11.87 11.49 5.06
C ASN A 17 11.50 12.33 3.84
N LEU A 18 10.26 12.23 3.38
CA LEU A 18 9.74 12.98 2.26
C LEU A 18 8.62 13.90 2.71
N LYS A 19 8.66 15.14 2.23
CA LYS A 19 7.55 16.08 2.41
C LYS A 19 6.50 15.78 1.34
N MET A 20 5.27 15.56 1.75
CA MET A 20 4.20 15.21 0.80
C MET A 20 3.94 16.31 -0.23
N ALA A 21 4.13 17.57 0.12
CA ALA A 21 4.03 18.68 -0.85
C ALA A 21 5.05 18.56 -1.98
N GLU A 22 6.26 18.11 -1.67
CA GLU A 22 7.32 17.90 -2.67
C GLU A 22 7.05 16.65 -3.52
N VAL A 23 6.47 15.61 -2.91
CA VAL A 23 6.01 14.42 -3.64
C VAL A 23 4.95 14.82 -4.67
N ALA A 24 3.96 15.61 -4.25
CA ALA A 24 2.90 16.08 -5.15
C ALA A 24 3.48 16.93 -6.28
N ALA A 25 4.44 17.81 -6.01
CA ALA A 25 5.10 18.62 -7.01
C ALA A 25 5.87 17.77 -8.03
N ALA A 26 6.62 16.78 -7.57
CA ALA A 26 7.38 15.88 -8.44
C ALA A 26 6.46 15.10 -9.39
N LEU A 27 5.35 14.60 -8.90
CA LEU A 27 4.39 13.85 -9.70
C LEU A 27 3.65 14.76 -10.68
N THR A 28 3.31 15.97 -10.28
CA THR A 28 2.71 16.97 -11.18
C THR A 28 3.65 17.32 -12.32
N GLU A 29 4.92 17.54 -12.02
CA GLU A 29 5.95 17.81 -13.04
C GLU A 29 6.14 16.63 -13.99
N ALA A 30 5.93 15.41 -13.50
CA ALA A 30 5.99 14.21 -14.34
C ALA A 30 4.80 14.07 -15.31
N GLY A 31 3.79 14.93 -15.19
CA GLY A 31 2.66 14.96 -16.11
C GLY A 31 1.35 14.39 -15.54
N PHE A 32 1.33 13.98 -14.30
CA PHE A 32 0.08 13.57 -13.63
C PHE A 32 -0.76 14.78 -13.28
N THR A 33 -2.08 14.61 -13.29
CA THR A 33 -3.02 15.69 -12.95
C THR A 33 -3.82 15.34 -11.70
N GLN A 34 -4.45 16.34 -11.10
CA GLN A 34 -5.26 16.18 -9.88
C GLN A 34 -4.50 15.44 -8.76
N VAL A 35 -3.22 15.75 -8.62
CA VAL A 35 -2.36 15.09 -7.63
C VAL A 35 -2.70 15.58 -6.22
N ARG A 36 -3.03 14.65 -5.34
CA ARG A 36 -3.35 14.94 -3.95
C ARG A 36 -2.75 13.87 -3.04
N THR A 37 -2.08 14.28 -1.99
CA THR A 37 -1.49 13.37 -1.01
C THR A 37 -2.40 13.20 0.20
N ILE A 38 -2.36 12.01 0.80
CA ILE A 38 -3.14 11.68 1.98
C ILE A 38 -2.22 11.00 2.98
N LEU A 39 -1.98 11.64 4.09
CA LEU A 39 -1.10 11.20 5.18
C LEU A 39 0.37 11.01 4.76
N ALA A 40 1.26 11.11 5.74
CA ALA A 40 2.71 11.02 5.54
C ALA A 40 3.21 9.62 5.18
N SER A 41 2.37 8.60 5.28
CA SER A 41 2.73 7.23 4.87
C SER A 41 2.85 7.05 3.36
N GLY A 42 2.54 8.09 2.58
CA GLY A 42 2.77 8.06 1.13
C GLY A 42 1.61 7.49 0.33
N ASN A 43 0.44 8.07 0.50
CA ASN A 43 -0.75 7.75 -0.29
C ASN A 43 -1.05 8.92 -1.22
N VAL A 44 -1.08 8.68 -2.52
CA VAL A 44 -1.28 9.72 -3.51
C VAL A 44 -2.45 9.37 -4.42
N LEU A 45 -3.37 10.33 -4.59
CA LEU A 45 -4.39 10.26 -5.62
C LEU A 45 -3.91 11.05 -6.82
N LEU A 46 -4.07 10.52 -8.01
CA LEU A 46 -3.70 11.21 -9.25
C LEU A 46 -4.57 10.73 -10.41
N GLU A 47 -4.55 11.48 -11.48
CA GLU A 47 -5.23 11.10 -12.72
C GLU A 47 -4.24 11.03 -13.87
N SER A 48 -4.44 10.07 -14.77
CA SER A 48 -3.59 9.87 -15.94
C SER A 48 -4.37 9.20 -17.06
N THR A 49 -3.95 9.45 -18.30
CA THR A 49 -4.45 8.74 -19.48
C THR A 49 -3.70 7.44 -19.72
N ALA A 50 -2.56 7.26 -19.06
CA ALA A 50 -1.73 6.05 -19.18
C ALA A 50 -2.32 4.88 -18.40
N GLY A 51 -1.95 3.66 -18.76
CA GLY A 51 -2.32 2.45 -18.01
C GLY A 51 -1.55 2.31 -16.72
N VAL A 52 -2.00 1.43 -15.84
CA VAL A 52 -1.45 1.27 -14.48
C VAL A 52 0.06 0.97 -14.47
N THR A 53 0.55 0.14 -15.38
CA THR A 53 1.98 -0.17 -15.45
C THR A 53 2.83 1.05 -15.77
N SER A 54 2.37 1.88 -16.72
CA SER A 54 3.05 3.13 -17.07
C SER A 54 2.98 4.15 -15.94
N VAL A 55 1.86 4.24 -15.25
CA VAL A 55 1.69 5.11 -14.07
C VAL A 55 2.71 4.73 -13.00
N ARG A 56 2.81 3.45 -12.68
CA ARG A 56 3.77 2.96 -11.68
C ARG A 56 5.20 3.31 -12.05
N LYS A 57 5.63 2.97 -13.27
CA LYS A 57 7.00 3.23 -13.73
C LYS A 57 7.34 4.71 -13.73
N LYS A 58 6.43 5.52 -14.22
CA LYS A 58 6.61 6.97 -14.30
C LYS A 58 6.70 7.61 -12.92
N ALA A 59 5.85 7.16 -11.99
CA ALA A 59 5.89 7.65 -10.62
C ALA A 59 7.20 7.25 -9.93
N GLU A 60 7.62 5.99 -10.07
CA GLU A 60 8.89 5.52 -9.50
C GLU A 60 10.09 6.30 -10.05
N ALA A 61 10.13 6.53 -11.34
CA ALA A 61 11.21 7.29 -11.97
C ALA A 61 11.26 8.74 -11.47
N ALA A 62 10.12 9.38 -11.38
CA ALA A 62 10.02 10.76 -10.90
C ALA A 62 10.50 10.90 -9.45
N LEU A 63 10.14 9.97 -8.60
CA LEU A 63 10.53 9.99 -7.19
C LEU A 63 12.01 9.64 -6.99
N ARG A 64 12.53 8.68 -7.75
CA ARG A 64 13.97 8.33 -7.72
C ARG A 64 14.82 9.51 -8.17
N ASP A 65 14.41 10.16 -9.25
CA ASP A 65 15.13 11.31 -9.79
C ASP A 65 15.11 12.50 -8.84
N ARG A 66 13.96 12.79 -8.25
CA ARG A 66 13.80 13.94 -7.35
C ARG A 66 14.46 13.76 -5.99
N PHE A 67 14.33 12.58 -5.39
CA PHE A 67 14.72 12.34 -4.00
C PHE A 67 15.93 11.42 -3.81
N GLY A 68 16.41 10.78 -4.86
CA GLY A 68 17.62 9.96 -4.82
C GLY A 68 17.53 8.70 -3.94
N TYR A 69 16.35 8.11 -3.78
CA TYR A 69 16.18 6.87 -3.01
C TYR A 69 15.53 5.79 -3.88
N ASP A 70 15.57 4.53 -3.42
CA ASP A 70 14.92 3.41 -4.11
C ASP A 70 13.40 3.49 -3.95
N ALA A 71 12.76 4.26 -4.82
CA ALA A 71 11.32 4.45 -4.79
C ALA A 71 10.60 3.23 -5.38
N TRP A 72 9.72 2.63 -4.60
CA TRP A 72 8.80 1.58 -5.03
C TRP A 72 7.38 2.11 -4.89
N VAL A 73 6.60 1.98 -5.96
CA VAL A 73 5.21 2.46 -6.00
C VAL A 73 4.32 1.32 -6.46
N LEU A 74 3.23 1.08 -5.74
CA LEU A 74 2.14 0.24 -6.20
C LEU A 74 0.98 1.13 -6.56
N ALA A 75 0.45 0.99 -7.77
CA ALA A 75 -0.64 1.81 -8.27
C ALA A 75 -1.84 0.96 -8.66
N TYR A 76 -3.01 1.44 -8.33
CA TYR A 76 -4.29 0.78 -8.62
C TYR A 76 -5.30 1.83 -9.04
N ASP A 77 -6.18 1.50 -9.98
CA ASP A 77 -7.31 2.40 -10.24
C ASP A 77 -8.20 2.47 -8.99
N ILE A 78 -8.91 3.57 -8.84
CA ILE A 78 -9.66 3.83 -7.60
C ILE A 78 -10.80 2.81 -7.39
N ASP A 79 -11.38 2.30 -8.45
CA ASP A 79 -12.45 1.31 -8.35
C ASP A 79 -11.92 -0.03 -7.82
N THR A 80 -10.69 -0.40 -8.18
CA THR A 80 -10.01 -1.58 -7.64
C THR A 80 -9.79 -1.42 -6.13
N VAL A 81 -9.33 -0.26 -5.68
CA VAL A 81 -9.13 0.01 -4.25
C VAL A 81 -10.46 -0.07 -3.50
N ARG A 82 -11.52 0.49 -4.07
CA ARG A 82 -12.87 0.44 -3.48
C ARG A 82 -13.36 -1.00 -3.33
N ALA A 83 -13.20 -1.82 -4.37
CA ALA A 83 -13.58 -3.22 -4.33
C ALA A 83 -12.79 -4.00 -3.26
N VAL A 84 -11.50 -3.72 -3.11
CA VAL A 84 -10.65 -4.32 -2.09
C VAL A 84 -11.16 -3.97 -0.68
N VAL A 85 -11.47 -2.71 -0.42
CA VAL A 85 -11.96 -2.25 0.88
C VAL A 85 -13.33 -2.87 1.19
N ASP A 86 -14.23 -2.90 0.20
CA ASP A 86 -15.58 -3.45 0.37
C ASP A 86 -15.56 -4.97 0.64
N ALA A 87 -14.52 -5.66 0.19
CA ALA A 87 -14.38 -7.11 0.38
C ALA A 87 -13.66 -7.49 1.68
N TYR A 88 -13.32 -6.53 2.54
CA TYR A 88 -12.66 -6.80 3.82
C TYR A 88 -13.47 -7.83 4.63
N PRO A 89 -12.89 -9.01 4.97
CA PRO A 89 -13.67 -10.14 5.46
C PRO A 89 -13.91 -10.18 6.97
N PHE A 90 -13.23 -9.31 7.72
CA PHE A 90 -13.31 -9.30 9.18
C PHE A 90 -14.17 -8.13 9.66
N GLU A 91 -14.55 -8.16 10.93
CA GLU A 91 -15.24 -7.03 11.55
C GLU A 91 -14.34 -5.80 11.54
N ARG A 92 -14.88 -4.67 11.12
CA ARG A 92 -14.15 -3.40 11.07
C ARG A 92 -14.21 -2.73 12.43
N GLU A 93 -13.16 -1.97 12.76
CA GLU A 93 -13.11 -1.13 13.96
C GLU A 93 -13.33 -1.87 15.28
N VAL A 94 -12.66 -3.02 15.42
CA VAL A 94 -12.65 -3.76 16.67
C VAL A 94 -11.70 -3.06 17.66
N ASP A 95 -12.22 -2.71 18.85
CA ASP A 95 -11.41 -2.08 19.87
C ASP A 95 -10.20 -2.95 20.26
N GLY A 96 -9.04 -2.30 20.32
CA GLY A 96 -7.79 -3.00 20.66
C GLY A 96 -7.11 -3.71 19.50
N TYR A 97 -7.64 -3.59 18.27
CA TYR A 97 -7.07 -4.22 17.07
C TYR A 97 -6.81 -3.23 15.95
N HIS A 98 -5.84 -3.57 15.10
CA HIS A 98 -5.59 -2.87 13.83
C HIS A 98 -6.02 -3.75 12.68
N SER A 99 -6.65 -3.14 11.70
CA SER A 99 -7.09 -3.79 10.46
C SER A 99 -6.21 -3.31 9.30
N TYR A 100 -5.58 -4.26 8.60
CA TYR A 100 -4.64 -3.98 7.53
C TYR A 100 -4.99 -4.67 6.23
N VAL A 101 -4.59 -4.04 5.14
CA VAL A 101 -4.60 -4.63 3.81
C VAL A 101 -3.18 -4.54 3.27
N THR A 102 -2.61 -5.66 2.87
CA THR A 102 -1.34 -5.71 2.15
C THR A 102 -1.64 -5.93 0.68
N PHE A 103 -1.32 -4.94 -0.13
CA PHE A 103 -1.42 -5.04 -1.59
C PHE A 103 -0.20 -5.77 -2.11
N VAL A 104 -0.39 -6.71 -3.02
CA VAL A 104 0.67 -7.54 -3.58
C VAL A 104 0.61 -7.45 -5.10
N ALA A 105 1.65 -6.89 -5.71
CA ALA A 105 1.70 -6.63 -7.14
C ALA A 105 2.03 -7.88 -7.98
N ASP A 106 2.63 -8.89 -7.36
CA ASP A 106 3.10 -10.10 -8.03
C ASP A 106 2.34 -11.31 -7.52
N LYS A 107 1.68 -12.03 -8.43
CA LYS A 107 0.88 -13.21 -8.06
C LYS A 107 1.72 -14.31 -7.40
N ALA A 108 2.95 -14.51 -7.82
CA ALA A 108 3.82 -15.51 -7.23
C ALA A 108 4.15 -15.16 -5.77
N VAL A 109 4.36 -13.88 -5.49
CA VAL A 109 4.56 -13.38 -4.13
C VAL A 109 3.30 -13.55 -3.30
N LEU A 110 2.14 -13.27 -3.88
CA LEU A 110 0.84 -13.46 -3.20
C LEU A 110 0.64 -14.92 -2.80
N ASP A 111 0.92 -15.85 -3.71
CA ASP A 111 0.81 -17.29 -3.45
C ASP A 111 1.77 -17.72 -2.34
N GLU A 112 3.00 -17.21 -2.35
CA GLU A 112 4.00 -17.49 -1.31
C GLU A 112 3.56 -16.96 0.06
N LEU A 113 3.06 -15.73 0.10
CA LEU A 113 2.59 -15.13 1.35
C LEU A 113 1.38 -15.88 1.92
N ASP A 114 0.45 -16.26 1.08
CA ASP A 114 -0.73 -17.03 1.48
C ASP A 114 -0.30 -18.35 2.13
N GLU A 115 0.64 -19.06 1.52
CA GLU A 115 1.18 -20.30 2.05
C GLU A 115 1.90 -20.10 3.38
N ARG A 116 2.75 -19.06 3.49
CA ARG A 116 3.49 -18.76 4.73
C ARG A 116 2.57 -18.36 5.88
N LEU A 117 1.48 -17.69 5.58
CA LEU A 117 0.55 -17.16 6.59
C LEU A 117 -0.56 -18.15 6.96
N ALA A 118 -0.68 -19.27 6.25
CA ALA A 118 -1.67 -20.31 6.56
C ALA A 118 -1.52 -20.87 7.98
N GLY A 119 -0.31 -20.79 8.56
CA GLY A 119 -0.02 -21.23 9.92
C GLY A 119 -0.07 -20.13 10.97
N ALA A 120 -0.60 -18.95 10.67
CA ALA A 120 -0.72 -17.87 11.64
C ALA A 120 -1.56 -18.32 12.83
N GLY A 121 -1.18 -17.88 14.03
CA GLY A 121 -1.84 -18.28 15.27
C GLY A 121 -3.31 -17.87 15.36
N PRO A 122 -4.09 -18.47 16.26
CA PRO A 122 -5.54 -18.23 16.36
C PRO A 122 -5.91 -16.79 16.72
N ASP A 123 -4.99 -16.03 17.29
CA ASP A 123 -5.21 -14.63 17.64
C ASP A 123 -5.01 -13.68 16.47
N GLN A 124 -4.59 -14.18 15.33
CA GLN A 124 -4.34 -13.40 14.14
C GLN A 124 -5.28 -13.83 13.02
N LYS A 125 -6.06 -12.87 12.57
CA LYS A 125 -6.98 -13.09 11.43
C LYS A 125 -6.23 -12.72 10.15
N VAL A 126 -6.16 -13.67 9.22
CA VAL A 126 -5.49 -13.50 7.94
C VAL A 126 -6.33 -14.16 6.85
N ARG A 127 -6.55 -13.46 5.75
CA ARG A 127 -7.27 -14.04 4.60
C ARG A 127 -6.76 -13.43 3.30
N ARG A 128 -6.52 -14.28 2.32
CA ARG A 128 -6.19 -13.85 0.97
C ARG A 128 -7.43 -13.28 0.27
N GLY A 129 -7.24 -12.16 -0.41
CA GLY A 129 -8.21 -11.59 -1.33
C GLY A 129 -7.67 -11.54 -2.74
N ASP A 130 -8.29 -10.76 -3.60
CA ASP A 130 -7.86 -10.58 -4.99
C ASP A 130 -6.71 -9.57 -5.05
N GLY A 131 -5.49 -10.09 -5.19
CA GLY A 131 -4.28 -9.27 -5.21
C GLY A 131 -3.88 -8.69 -3.87
N VAL A 132 -4.47 -9.15 -2.78
CA VAL A 132 -4.24 -8.59 -1.44
C VAL A 132 -4.24 -9.69 -0.37
N ILE A 133 -3.68 -9.34 0.79
CA ILE A 133 -3.84 -10.13 2.03
C ILE A 133 -4.52 -9.21 3.04
N TYR A 134 -5.65 -9.65 3.57
CA TYR A 134 -6.35 -8.98 4.66
C TYR A 134 -5.89 -9.55 5.99
N TRP A 135 -5.61 -8.70 6.96
CA TRP A 135 -5.21 -9.18 8.28
C TRP A 135 -5.58 -8.20 9.40
N GLN A 136 -5.78 -8.75 10.57
CA GLN A 136 -6.16 -8.00 11.76
C GLN A 136 -5.37 -8.53 12.96
N VAL A 137 -4.73 -7.63 13.68
CA VAL A 137 -3.86 -7.96 14.82
C VAL A 137 -4.13 -7.03 16.00
N ALA A 138 -3.79 -7.48 17.21
CA ALA A 138 -3.89 -6.67 18.41
C ALA A 138 -2.98 -5.44 18.31
N LYS A 139 -3.45 -4.30 18.81
CA LYS A 139 -2.65 -3.07 18.88
C LYS A 139 -1.42 -3.31 19.77
N GLY A 140 -0.29 -2.76 19.33
CA GLY A 140 0.99 -2.94 20.02
C GLY A 140 1.73 -4.20 19.62
N GLY A 141 1.06 -5.16 18.98
CA GLY A 141 1.66 -6.42 18.54
C GLY A 141 1.93 -6.52 17.05
N THR A 142 1.66 -5.47 16.28
CA THR A 142 1.72 -5.52 14.83
C THR A 142 3.09 -5.95 14.29
N LEU A 143 4.17 -5.33 14.77
CA LEU A 143 5.52 -5.63 14.32
C LEU A 143 6.05 -6.96 14.85
N ASP A 144 5.55 -7.41 16.00
CA ASP A 144 5.97 -8.64 16.66
C ASP A 144 5.11 -9.84 16.26
N SER A 145 3.97 -9.61 15.59
CA SER A 145 3.13 -10.70 15.12
C SER A 145 3.81 -11.49 14.01
N SER A 146 3.48 -12.77 13.86
CA SER A 146 4.03 -13.59 12.78
C SER A 146 3.68 -13.01 11.41
N VAL A 147 2.49 -12.43 11.27
CA VAL A 147 2.05 -11.76 10.04
C VAL A 147 2.89 -10.51 9.79
N GLY A 148 3.03 -9.63 10.80
CA GLY A 148 3.83 -8.41 10.67
C GLY A 148 5.29 -8.69 10.34
N LYS A 149 5.90 -9.68 10.96
CA LYS A 149 7.27 -10.10 10.68
C LYS A 149 7.42 -10.62 9.25
N THR A 150 6.48 -11.41 8.77
CA THR A 150 6.49 -11.91 7.41
C THR A 150 6.37 -10.77 6.41
N MET A 151 5.42 -9.85 6.62
CA MET A 151 5.19 -8.71 5.72
C MET A 151 6.37 -7.74 5.67
N GLY A 152 7.14 -7.66 6.74
CA GLY A 152 8.32 -6.79 6.83
C GLY A 152 9.59 -7.33 6.20
N LYS A 153 9.58 -8.54 5.64
CA LYS A 153 10.79 -9.13 5.05
C LYS A 153 11.26 -8.36 3.81
N PRO A 154 12.59 -8.12 3.68
CA PRO A 154 13.14 -7.38 2.53
C PRO A 154 12.79 -7.95 1.16
N ARG A 155 12.62 -9.27 1.05
CA ARG A 155 12.29 -9.92 -0.22
C ARG A 155 10.96 -9.47 -0.82
N TYR A 156 10.05 -8.93 0.00
CA TYR A 156 8.73 -8.47 -0.45
C TYR A 156 8.67 -6.97 -0.70
N LYS A 157 9.76 -6.25 -0.43
CA LYS A 157 9.80 -4.78 -0.45
C LYS A 157 9.36 -4.16 -1.77
N SER A 158 9.72 -4.73 -2.89
CA SER A 158 9.40 -4.16 -4.21
C SER A 158 7.99 -4.50 -4.71
N SER A 159 7.34 -5.49 -4.12
CA SER A 159 6.07 -6.01 -4.62
C SER A 159 4.91 -5.90 -3.65
N THR A 160 5.13 -5.40 -2.43
CA THR A 160 4.07 -5.27 -1.44
C THR A 160 4.04 -3.89 -0.79
N THR A 161 2.85 -3.50 -0.35
CA THR A 161 2.68 -2.35 0.53
C THR A 161 1.49 -2.60 1.44
N THR A 162 1.63 -2.24 2.71
CA THR A 162 0.58 -2.44 3.72
C THR A 162 -0.02 -1.11 4.12
N ARG A 163 -1.33 -1.05 4.17
CA ARG A 163 -2.08 0.14 4.61
C ARG A 163 -3.12 -0.24 5.65
N ASN A 164 -3.27 0.62 6.64
CA ASN A 164 -4.36 0.53 7.60
C ASN A 164 -5.69 0.79 6.86
N LEU A 165 -6.73 0.05 7.22
CA LEU A 165 -8.04 0.17 6.57
C LEU A 165 -8.61 1.60 6.68
N ARG A 166 -8.38 2.30 7.80
CA ARG A 166 -8.79 3.68 7.98
C ARG A 166 -8.10 4.62 6.98
N THR A 167 -6.85 4.35 6.65
CA THR A 167 -6.12 5.12 5.62
C THR A 167 -6.78 4.92 4.26
N LEU A 168 -7.17 3.70 3.93
CA LEU A 168 -7.84 3.41 2.67
C LEU A 168 -9.22 4.08 2.59
N ASP A 169 -9.95 4.15 3.71
CA ASP A 169 -11.20 4.89 3.76
C ASP A 169 -11.00 6.38 3.43
N LYS A 170 -9.90 6.98 3.90
CA LYS A 170 -9.55 8.36 3.56
C LYS A 170 -9.18 8.52 2.10
N VAL A 171 -8.50 7.55 1.51
CA VAL A 171 -8.15 7.53 0.09
C VAL A 171 -9.40 7.52 -0.79
N LEU A 172 -10.45 6.86 -0.34
CA LEU A 172 -11.71 6.70 -1.09
C LEU A 172 -12.69 7.86 -0.94
N ARG A 173 -12.44 8.81 -0.07
CA ARG A 173 -13.31 9.98 0.16
C ARG A 173 -13.29 10.97 -0.98
#